data_0c60b402cad8410346b0f8e7547831ff
#
_entry.id   0c60b402cad8410346b0f8e7547831ff
#
_cell.length_a   1.000
_cell.length_b   1.000
_cell.length_c   1.000
_cell.angle_alpha   90.00
_cell.angle_beta   90.00
_cell.angle_gamma   90.00
#
_symmetry.space_group_name_H-M   'P 1'
#
loop_
_entity.id
_entity.type
_entity.pdbx_description
1 polymer ?
#
loop_
_entity_poly.entity_id
_entity_poly.type
_entity_poly.pdbx_seq_one_letter_code
_entity_poly.pdbx_strand_id
1 'polypeptide(L)'
;MNQNYIKHIDGLRALAIFGVIIYHAKIYLGAEPFLKGGYLGVDLFFVISGYLMTLIISDQCQIGNFNFKDFLLRRLRRIFPALLFICIISLPIMYFLIMPADLSEQIKSIVSSIFFFSNFFYSVISQEYAAETALIKPFIHTWSLSVEMQFYFILPFIILFLFRKKMNPLSVFTMLIIIFFLYSVLSNIYSQDLNFYNTISRLWEFLFGGSIYFVQKKNLKIDQNNFFSNFLIIFSFVTIITYFYLFDSDDFFKTWTLLPFVISSGILIFFKDNYLLNYVCNLKLISFIGKISYSLYLVHFPIFAFSRITDFTKGNLDKKILIGLGILILSLILHKFIEVPFRDKRKINLKMLN
;
A
#
# COMPACT_ATOMS: atom_id res chain seq x y z
N MET A 1 12.33 -18.67 14.28
CA MET A 1 10.99 -19.20 13.99
C MET A 1 10.63 -18.80 12.57
N ASN A 2 10.44 -19.76 11.67
CA ASN A 2 9.91 -19.50 10.34
C ASN A 2 8.47 -19.00 10.53
N GLN A 3 8.27 -17.68 10.46
CA GLN A 3 6.93 -17.14 10.23
C GLN A 3 6.45 -17.78 8.93
N ASN A 4 5.34 -18.51 9.00
CA ASN A 4 4.76 -19.16 7.84
C ASN A 4 4.58 -18.12 6.74
N TYR A 5 5.41 -18.18 5.72
CA TYR A 5 5.37 -17.29 4.57
C TYR A 5 4.07 -17.56 3.80
N ILE A 6 3.22 -16.54 3.72
CA ILE A 6 1.88 -16.64 3.14
C ILE A 6 1.97 -16.27 1.65
N LYS A 7 2.16 -17.29 0.81
CA LYS A 7 2.49 -17.10 -0.61
C LYS A 7 1.43 -16.31 -1.41
N HIS A 8 0.13 -16.56 -1.17
CA HIS A 8 -0.93 -15.88 -1.93
C HIS A 8 -0.96 -14.36 -1.70
N ILE A 9 -0.44 -13.88 -0.57
CA ILE A 9 -0.32 -12.43 -0.30
C ILE A 9 0.61 -11.74 -1.31
N ASP A 10 1.65 -12.42 -1.79
CA ASP A 10 2.49 -11.83 -2.85
C ASP A 10 1.68 -11.67 -4.16
N GLY A 11 0.79 -12.63 -4.47
CA GLY A 11 -0.10 -12.49 -5.62
C GLY A 11 -1.05 -11.28 -5.49
N LEU A 12 -1.62 -11.07 -4.30
CA LEU A 12 -2.47 -9.90 -4.05
C LEU A 12 -1.67 -8.58 -4.12
N ARG A 13 -0.43 -8.58 -3.64
CA ARG A 13 0.47 -7.43 -3.81
C ARG A 13 0.81 -7.15 -5.27
N ALA A 14 0.96 -8.21 -6.08
CA ALA A 14 1.18 -8.05 -7.51
C ALA A 14 -0.02 -7.42 -8.20
N LEU A 15 -1.24 -7.84 -7.84
CA LEU A 15 -2.48 -7.24 -8.33
C LEU A 15 -2.58 -5.75 -7.94
N ALA A 16 -2.29 -5.43 -6.68
CA ALA A 16 -2.32 -4.07 -6.17
C ALA A 16 -1.34 -3.15 -6.90
N ILE A 17 -0.06 -3.56 -7.00
CA ILE A 17 0.97 -2.73 -7.64
C ILE A 17 0.75 -2.59 -9.15
N PHE A 18 0.19 -3.62 -9.80
CA PHE A 18 -0.18 -3.54 -11.21
C PHE A 18 -1.22 -2.45 -11.45
N GLY A 19 -2.32 -2.43 -10.67
CA GLY A 19 -3.32 -1.37 -10.74
C GLY A 19 -2.70 0.01 -10.59
N VAL A 20 -1.88 0.21 -9.54
CA VAL A 20 -1.23 1.49 -9.24
C VAL A 20 -0.32 1.96 -10.38
N ILE A 21 0.53 1.10 -10.92
CA ILE A 21 1.47 1.48 -11.99
C ILE A 21 0.71 1.84 -13.27
N ILE A 22 -0.27 1.05 -13.68
CA ILE A 22 -1.04 1.32 -14.90
C ILE A 22 -1.84 2.62 -14.78
N TYR A 23 -2.46 2.88 -13.62
CA TYR A 23 -3.13 4.14 -13.34
C TYR A 23 -2.19 5.34 -13.53
N HIS A 24 -1.00 5.29 -12.93
CA HIS A 24 -0.04 6.39 -13.02
C HIS A 24 0.67 6.46 -14.38
N ALA A 25 0.71 5.41 -15.15
CA ALA A 25 1.23 5.45 -16.53
C ALA A 25 0.31 6.26 -17.48
N LYS A 26 -0.95 6.50 -17.09
CA LYS A 26 -1.94 7.22 -17.90
C LYS A 26 -1.97 6.68 -19.34
N ILE A 27 -2.15 5.36 -19.47
CA ILE A 27 -2.36 4.69 -20.75
C ILE A 27 -3.82 4.89 -21.15
N TYR A 28 -4.06 5.33 -22.38
CA TYR A 28 -5.39 5.56 -22.91
C TYR A 28 -5.77 4.46 -23.91
N LEU A 29 -7.00 3.96 -23.80
CA LEU A 29 -7.64 3.12 -24.79
C LEU A 29 -8.79 3.92 -25.42
N GLY A 30 -8.53 4.52 -26.60
CA GLY A 30 -9.43 5.53 -27.16
C GLY A 30 -9.41 6.83 -26.35
N ALA A 31 -10.57 7.33 -25.98
CA ALA A 31 -10.71 8.58 -25.21
C ALA A 31 -10.54 8.37 -23.69
N GLU A 32 -10.68 7.16 -23.18
CA GLU A 32 -10.70 6.86 -21.75
C GLU A 32 -9.37 6.31 -21.25
N PRO A 33 -8.94 6.68 -20.01
CA PRO A 33 -7.76 6.10 -19.41
C PRO A 33 -8.02 4.64 -19.02
N PHE A 34 -7.07 3.77 -19.37
CA PHE A 34 -7.10 2.36 -18.99
C PHE A 34 -6.81 2.21 -17.49
N LEU A 35 -7.65 1.45 -16.78
CA LEU A 35 -7.61 1.26 -15.32
C LEU A 35 -7.65 2.59 -14.55
N LYS A 36 -8.65 3.41 -14.82
CA LYS A 36 -8.86 4.70 -14.14
C LYS A 36 -9.04 4.60 -12.63
N GLY A 37 -9.47 3.43 -12.11
CA GLY A 37 -9.54 3.12 -10.69
C GLY A 37 -8.32 2.39 -10.12
N GLY A 38 -7.21 2.26 -10.87
CA GLY A 38 -6.05 1.49 -10.43
C GLY A 38 -5.35 2.02 -9.16
N TYR A 39 -5.56 3.29 -8.79
CA TYR A 39 -5.09 3.87 -7.51
C TYR A 39 -5.63 3.12 -6.28
N LEU A 40 -6.79 2.45 -6.38
CA LEU A 40 -7.37 1.60 -5.33
C LEU A 40 -6.46 0.42 -4.95
N GLY A 41 -5.44 0.12 -5.73
CA GLY A 41 -4.39 -0.81 -5.32
C GLY A 41 -3.74 -0.42 -3.99
N VAL A 42 -3.73 0.88 -3.61
CA VAL A 42 -3.26 1.35 -2.31
C VAL A 42 -4.17 0.85 -1.18
N ASP A 43 -5.48 0.88 -1.37
CA ASP A 43 -6.47 0.39 -0.39
C ASP A 43 -6.31 -1.13 -0.18
N LEU A 44 -6.05 -1.89 -1.26
CA LEU A 44 -5.70 -3.31 -1.14
C LEU A 44 -4.41 -3.51 -0.33
N PHE A 45 -3.37 -2.66 -0.51
CA PHE A 45 -2.18 -2.71 0.34
C PHE A 45 -2.49 -2.42 1.81
N PHE A 46 -3.40 -1.50 2.11
CA PHE A 46 -3.80 -1.19 3.49
C PHE A 46 -4.47 -2.39 4.17
N VAL A 47 -5.39 -3.08 3.48
CA VAL A 47 -6.02 -4.31 3.98
C VAL A 47 -4.98 -5.41 4.22
N ILE A 48 -4.07 -5.64 3.27
CA ILE A 48 -2.96 -6.62 3.41
C ILE A 48 -2.07 -6.27 4.60
N SER A 49 -1.69 -5.00 4.76
CA SER A 49 -0.82 -4.54 5.84
C SER A 49 -1.50 -4.69 7.21
N GLY A 50 -2.79 -4.37 7.28
CA GLY A 50 -3.60 -4.58 8.47
C GLY A 50 -3.63 -6.04 8.90
N TYR A 51 -3.90 -6.96 7.98
CA TYR A 51 -3.88 -8.41 8.23
C TYR A 51 -2.52 -8.89 8.74
N LEU A 52 -1.44 -8.58 8.01
CA LEU A 52 -0.11 -9.09 8.33
C LEU A 52 0.44 -8.54 9.64
N MET A 53 0.21 -7.25 9.93
CA MET A 53 0.71 -6.67 11.19
C MET A 53 -0.08 -7.17 12.38
N THR A 54 -1.40 -7.33 12.26
CA THR A 54 -2.22 -7.93 13.31
C THR A 54 -1.78 -9.36 13.60
N LEU A 55 -1.53 -10.17 12.56
CA LEU A 55 -0.99 -11.52 12.70
C LEU A 55 0.34 -11.51 13.45
N ILE A 56 1.31 -10.72 13.01
CA ILE A 56 2.66 -10.69 13.61
C ILE A 56 2.63 -10.26 15.08
N ILE A 57 1.87 -9.21 15.39
CA ILE A 57 1.83 -8.67 16.76
C ILE A 57 1.06 -9.63 17.67
N SER A 58 -0.11 -10.11 17.23
CA SER A 58 -0.95 -10.99 18.05
C SER A 58 -0.28 -12.32 18.36
N ASP A 59 0.40 -12.94 17.38
CA ASP A 59 1.14 -14.18 17.61
C ASP A 59 2.29 -13.98 18.60
N GLN A 60 3.04 -12.88 18.48
CA GLN A 60 4.10 -12.55 19.42
C GLN A 60 3.57 -12.23 20.83
N CYS A 61 2.42 -11.56 20.95
CA CYS A 61 1.77 -11.30 22.23
C CYS A 61 1.32 -12.59 22.93
N GLN A 62 0.80 -13.58 22.16
CA GLN A 62 0.34 -14.85 22.73
C GLN A 62 1.47 -15.68 23.35
N ILE A 63 2.64 -15.66 22.75
CA ILE A 63 3.85 -16.36 23.29
C ILE A 63 4.65 -15.49 24.26
N GLY A 64 4.15 -14.27 24.61
CA GLY A 64 4.83 -13.36 25.54
C GLY A 64 6.11 -12.70 25.04
N ASN A 65 6.41 -12.79 23.73
CA ASN A 65 7.68 -12.34 23.14
C ASN A 65 7.56 -11.06 22.31
N PHE A 66 6.47 -10.30 22.44
CA PHE A 66 6.33 -9.06 21.70
C PHE A 66 7.22 -7.96 22.27
N ASN A 67 8.07 -7.40 21.42
CA ASN A 67 8.87 -6.22 21.71
C ASN A 67 8.57 -5.12 20.69
N PHE A 68 8.06 -3.98 21.17
CA PHE A 68 7.67 -2.85 20.32
C PHE A 68 8.86 -2.27 19.53
N LYS A 69 10.02 -2.07 20.18
CA LYS A 69 11.23 -1.54 19.53
C LYS A 69 11.69 -2.46 18.40
N ASP A 70 11.76 -3.76 18.66
CA ASP A 70 12.16 -4.73 17.64
C ASP A 70 11.15 -4.82 16.49
N PHE A 71 9.86 -4.73 16.79
CA PHE A 71 8.82 -4.68 15.76
C PHE A 71 9.01 -3.47 14.85
N LEU A 72 9.12 -2.27 15.44
CA LEU A 72 9.27 -1.01 14.69
C LEU A 72 10.57 -0.99 13.87
N LEU A 73 11.68 -1.42 14.46
CA LEU A 73 12.97 -1.52 13.76
C LEU A 73 12.92 -2.46 12.56
N ARG A 74 12.19 -3.59 12.63
CA ARG A 74 12.02 -4.48 11.48
C ARG A 74 11.24 -3.81 10.34
N ARG A 75 10.26 -2.96 10.65
CA ARG A 75 9.51 -2.18 9.65
C ARG A 75 10.37 -1.08 9.05
N LEU A 76 11.08 -0.33 9.88
CA LEU A 76 12.01 0.71 9.42
C LEU A 76 13.10 0.13 8.50
N ARG A 77 13.74 -0.98 8.88
CA ARG A 77 14.75 -1.64 8.02
C ARG A 77 14.21 -2.09 6.66
N ARG A 78 12.93 -2.40 6.59
CA ARG A 78 12.28 -2.79 5.34
C ARG A 78 11.97 -1.59 4.45
N ILE A 79 11.57 -0.45 5.05
CA ILE A 79 10.96 0.68 4.35
C ILE A 79 11.98 1.80 4.13
N PHE A 80 12.63 2.23 5.20
CA PHE A 80 13.43 3.45 5.23
C PHE A 80 14.63 3.46 4.29
N PRO A 81 15.47 2.40 4.19
CA PRO A 81 16.68 2.47 3.36
C PRO A 81 16.38 2.66 1.86
N ALA A 82 15.37 1.97 1.35
CA ALA A 82 14.97 2.11 -0.05
C ALA A 82 14.33 3.48 -0.33
N LEU A 83 13.49 3.98 0.59
CA LEU A 83 12.91 5.32 0.50
C LEU A 83 14.02 6.38 0.47
N LEU A 84 14.94 6.33 1.43
CA LEU A 84 16.05 7.28 1.52
C LEU A 84 16.92 7.27 0.25
N PHE A 85 17.21 6.10 -0.29
CA PHE A 85 17.97 5.95 -1.52
C PHE A 85 17.29 6.62 -2.72
N ILE A 86 15.98 6.41 -2.90
CA ILE A 86 15.21 7.07 -3.98
C ILE A 86 15.17 8.59 -3.75
N CYS A 87 14.99 9.06 -2.52
CA CYS A 87 15.03 10.48 -2.20
C CYS A 87 16.37 11.10 -2.60
N ILE A 88 17.50 10.47 -2.22
CA ILE A 88 18.85 10.99 -2.51
C ILE A 88 19.13 11.03 -4.02
N ILE A 89 18.78 9.97 -4.75
CA ILE A 89 19.00 9.92 -6.22
C ILE A 89 18.12 10.93 -6.95
N SER A 90 16.93 11.20 -6.44
CA SER A 90 16.02 12.16 -7.07
C SER A 90 16.45 13.62 -6.89
N LEU A 91 17.24 13.97 -5.87
CA LEU A 91 17.67 15.35 -5.60
C LEU A 91 18.41 16.00 -6.79
N PRO A 92 19.47 15.39 -7.36
CA PRO A 92 20.13 16.00 -8.52
C PRO A 92 19.21 16.11 -9.74
N ILE A 93 18.34 15.10 -9.96
CA ILE A 93 17.40 15.13 -11.08
C ILE A 93 16.42 16.30 -10.92
N MET A 94 15.90 16.49 -9.71
CA MET A 94 14.99 17.61 -9.39
C MET A 94 15.68 18.96 -9.57
N TYR A 95 16.95 19.09 -9.15
CA TYR A 95 17.72 20.32 -9.30
C TYR A 95 17.84 20.77 -10.76
N PHE A 96 17.98 19.83 -11.69
CA PHE A 96 18.09 20.14 -13.12
C PHE A 96 16.76 20.29 -13.84
N LEU A 97 15.68 19.64 -13.35
CA LEU A 97 14.41 19.58 -14.07
C LEU A 97 13.33 20.51 -13.51
N ILE A 98 13.40 20.87 -12.23
CA ILE A 98 12.35 21.64 -11.56
C ILE A 98 12.79 23.11 -11.44
N MET A 99 11.84 24.02 -11.68
CA MET A 99 12.10 25.45 -11.54
C MET A 99 12.49 25.79 -10.09
N PRO A 100 13.42 26.75 -9.87
CA PRO A 100 13.85 27.14 -8.53
C PRO A 100 12.70 27.53 -7.58
N ALA A 101 11.63 28.13 -8.11
CA ALA A 101 10.44 28.49 -7.35
C ALA A 101 9.75 27.28 -6.72
N ASP A 102 9.65 26.17 -7.47
CA ASP A 102 8.95 24.94 -7.05
C ASP A 102 9.88 23.97 -6.30
N LEU A 103 11.20 24.11 -6.49
CA LEU A 103 12.19 23.20 -5.90
C LEU A 103 12.10 23.17 -4.37
N SER A 104 11.83 24.31 -3.74
CA SER A 104 11.68 24.39 -2.27
C SER A 104 10.51 23.53 -1.76
N GLU A 105 9.39 23.52 -2.46
CA GLU A 105 8.24 22.67 -2.14
C GLU A 105 8.59 21.18 -2.29
N GLN A 106 9.29 20.84 -3.37
CA GLN A 106 9.69 19.44 -3.60
C GLN A 106 10.72 18.94 -2.56
N ILE A 107 11.64 19.80 -2.10
CA ILE A 107 12.56 19.45 -1.00
C ILE A 107 11.76 19.22 0.31
N LYS A 108 10.79 20.07 0.62
CA LYS A 108 9.91 19.86 1.79
C LYS A 108 9.12 18.54 1.67
N SER A 109 8.70 18.15 0.47
CA SER A 109 8.02 16.87 0.23
C SER A 109 8.94 15.68 0.50
N ILE A 110 10.23 15.75 0.11
CA ILE A 110 11.23 14.73 0.46
C ILE A 110 11.41 14.62 1.97
N VAL A 111 11.61 15.76 2.65
CA VAL A 111 11.78 15.79 4.11
C VAL A 111 10.56 15.18 4.81
N SER A 112 9.36 15.58 4.41
CA SER A 112 8.13 15.03 4.98
C SER A 112 7.98 13.52 4.71
N SER A 113 8.45 13.02 3.56
CA SER A 113 8.47 11.59 3.21
C SER A 113 9.43 10.79 4.09
N ILE A 114 10.64 11.31 4.33
CA ILE A 114 11.67 10.69 5.17
C ILE A 114 11.18 10.55 6.62
N PHE A 115 10.44 11.55 7.13
CA PHE A 115 9.87 11.52 8.48
C PHE A 115 8.47 10.88 8.55
N PHE A 116 7.94 10.34 7.46
CA PHE A 116 6.59 9.72 7.39
C PHE A 116 5.46 10.67 7.76
N PHE A 117 5.55 11.93 7.34
CA PHE A 117 4.54 12.98 7.47
C PHE A 117 4.04 13.52 6.13
N SER A 118 4.37 12.88 5.02
CA SER A 118 4.03 13.38 3.69
C SER A 118 2.50 13.43 3.46
N ASN A 119 1.72 12.59 4.12
CA ASN A 119 0.26 12.68 4.07
C ASN A 119 -0.27 14.01 4.64
N PHE A 120 0.25 14.48 5.78
CA PHE A 120 -0.10 15.79 6.33
C PHE A 120 0.44 16.94 5.47
N PHE A 121 1.66 16.81 4.95
CA PHE A 121 2.22 17.80 4.04
C PHE A 121 1.33 17.99 2.81
N TYR A 122 0.94 16.91 2.16
CA TYR A 122 0.08 16.98 0.98
C TYR A 122 -1.36 17.37 1.31
N SER A 123 -1.89 17.08 2.46
CA SER A 123 -3.23 17.55 2.85
C SER A 123 -3.32 19.06 3.02
N VAL A 124 -2.21 19.74 3.37
CA VAL A 124 -2.15 21.20 3.56
C VAL A 124 -1.91 21.94 2.25
N ILE A 125 -1.02 21.41 1.38
CA ILE A 125 -0.67 22.05 0.11
C ILE A 125 -1.49 21.50 -1.06
N SER A 126 -2.39 20.55 -0.77
CA SER A 126 -2.94 19.74 -1.80
C SER A 126 -4.05 20.41 -2.57
N GLN A 127 -3.87 20.13 -3.70
CA GLN A 127 -4.72 19.94 -4.83
C GLN A 127 -5.16 18.47 -4.88
N GLU A 128 -6.26 18.21 -5.52
CA GLU A 128 -6.73 16.84 -5.76
C GLU A 128 -5.59 15.92 -6.18
N TYR A 129 -5.49 14.76 -5.55
CA TYR A 129 -4.45 13.75 -5.85
C TYR A 129 -4.42 13.35 -7.34
N ALA A 130 -5.57 13.40 -8.00
CA ALA A 130 -5.72 13.08 -9.41
C ALA A 130 -5.42 14.27 -10.34
N ALA A 131 -5.27 15.49 -9.82
CA ALA A 131 -5.02 16.68 -10.64
C ALA A 131 -3.71 16.57 -11.41
N GLU A 132 -3.64 17.17 -12.60
CA GLU A 132 -2.42 17.18 -13.43
C GLU A 132 -1.22 17.74 -12.70
N THR A 133 -1.42 18.75 -11.86
CA THR A 133 -0.38 19.35 -11.00
C THR A 133 0.17 18.39 -9.96
N ALA A 134 -0.63 17.45 -9.47
CA ALA A 134 -0.18 16.41 -8.56
C ALA A 134 0.71 15.36 -9.25
N LEU A 135 0.44 15.09 -10.53
CA LEU A 135 1.18 14.11 -11.33
C LEU A 135 2.64 14.48 -11.63
N ILE A 136 3.00 15.75 -11.46
CA ILE A 136 4.38 16.24 -11.61
C ILE A 136 5.13 16.38 -10.27
N LYS A 137 4.51 16.04 -9.14
CA LYS A 137 5.13 16.04 -7.79
C LYS A 137 5.76 14.69 -7.49
N PRO A 138 7.09 14.48 -7.62
CA PRO A 138 7.73 13.17 -7.65
C PRO A 138 7.47 12.28 -6.43
N PHE A 139 7.20 12.88 -5.27
CA PHE A 139 7.04 12.15 -4.01
C PHE A 139 5.62 12.10 -3.46
N ILE A 140 4.61 12.55 -4.23
CA ILE A 140 3.23 12.59 -3.73
C ILE A 140 2.74 11.20 -3.28
N HIS A 141 3.10 10.14 -4.00
CA HIS A 141 2.70 8.77 -3.67
C HIS A 141 3.14 8.29 -2.28
N THR A 142 4.15 8.95 -1.67
CA THR A 142 4.63 8.58 -0.33
C THR A 142 3.65 8.89 0.79
N TRP A 143 2.55 9.60 0.49
CA TRP A 143 1.49 9.85 1.47
C TRP A 143 0.95 8.55 2.07
N SER A 144 0.72 7.53 1.27
CA SER A 144 0.19 6.24 1.74
C SER A 144 1.20 5.48 2.59
N LEU A 145 2.50 5.60 2.27
CA LEU A 145 3.58 5.03 3.07
C LEU A 145 3.65 5.69 4.46
N SER A 146 3.38 7.01 4.53
CA SER A 146 3.29 7.73 5.80
C SER A 146 2.11 7.24 6.65
N VAL A 147 0.92 7.09 6.03
CA VAL A 147 -0.26 6.51 6.68
C VAL A 147 0.03 5.09 7.19
N GLU A 148 0.68 4.25 6.39
CA GLU A 148 1.05 2.89 6.76
C GLU A 148 2.01 2.85 7.97
N MET A 149 3.03 3.72 8.00
CA MET A 149 3.97 3.80 9.12
C MET A 149 3.32 4.31 10.40
N GLN A 150 2.42 5.27 10.30
CA GLN A 150 1.63 5.77 11.44
C GLN A 150 0.72 4.66 11.99
N PHE A 151 0.09 3.87 11.13
CA PHE A 151 -0.67 2.69 11.55
C PHE A 151 0.22 1.66 12.26
N TYR A 152 1.43 1.39 11.78
CA TYR A 152 2.38 0.47 12.43
C TYR A 152 2.81 0.94 13.82
N PHE A 153 2.77 2.24 14.05
CA PHE A 153 3.00 2.79 15.38
C PHE A 153 1.79 2.60 16.30
N ILE A 154 0.57 2.82 15.81
CA ILE A 154 -0.68 2.79 16.58
C ILE A 154 -1.12 1.35 16.92
N LEU A 155 -1.08 0.43 15.95
CA LEU A 155 -1.65 -0.91 16.08
C LEU A 155 -1.12 -1.72 17.27
N PRO A 156 0.19 -1.72 17.59
CA PRO A 156 0.71 -2.45 18.75
C PRO A 156 0.05 -2.06 20.07
N PHE A 157 -0.25 -0.78 20.27
CA PHE A 157 -0.91 -0.31 21.49
C PHE A 157 -2.33 -0.83 21.60
N ILE A 158 -3.08 -0.86 20.49
CA ILE A 158 -4.43 -1.43 20.44
C ILE A 158 -4.38 -2.92 20.84
N ILE A 159 -3.50 -3.70 20.18
CA ILE A 159 -3.42 -5.15 20.43
C ILE A 159 -2.93 -5.44 21.86
N LEU A 160 -1.91 -4.75 22.35
CA LEU A 160 -1.42 -4.90 23.72
C LEU A 160 -2.50 -4.57 24.76
N PHE A 161 -3.29 -3.52 24.53
CA PHE A 161 -4.42 -3.18 25.39
C PHE A 161 -5.45 -4.30 25.42
N LEU A 162 -5.80 -4.88 24.26
CA LEU A 162 -6.74 -6.00 24.16
C LEU A 162 -6.26 -7.23 24.95
N PHE A 163 -4.98 -7.58 24.80
CA PHE A 163 -4.40 -8.73 25.52
C PHE A 163 -4.37 -8.48 27.03
N ARG A 164 -3.97 -7.28 27.48
CA ARG A 164 -3.93 -6.94 28.91
C ARG A 164 -5.32 -6.96 29.56
N LYS A 165 -6.32 -6.44 28.85
CA LYS A 165 -7.71 -6.37 29.36
C LYS A 165 -8.52 -7.63 29.06
N LYS A 166 -7.95 -8.65 28.42
CA LYS A 166 -8.62 -9.90 28.01
C LYS A 166 -9.92 -9.65 27.25
N MET A 167 -9.98 -8.57 26.46
CA MET A 167 -11.16 -8.22 25.67
C MET A 167 -11.23 -9.09 24.43
N ASN A 168 -12.46 -9.30 23.90
CA ASN A 168 -12.65 -9.99 22.63
C ASN A 168 -12.09 -9.11 21.47
N PRO A 169 -10.99 -9.53 20.83
CA PRO A 169 -10.36 -8.70 19.81
C PRO A 169 -11.27 -8.39 18.62
N LEU A 170 -12.09 -9.37 18.19
CA LEU A 170 -12.98 -9.18 17.06
C LEU A 170 -14.06 -8.12 17.35
N SER A 171 -14.66 -8.13 18.54
CA SER A 171 -15.66 -7.13 18.92
C SER A 171 -15.07 -5.71 18.94
N VAL A 172 -13.85 -5.56 19.48
CA VAL A 172 -13.20 -4.25 19.53
C VAL A 172 -12.79 -3.78 18.13
N PHE A 173 -12.21 -4.67 17.29
CA PHE A 173 -11.89 -4.32 15.91
C PHE A 173 -13.14 -3.92 15.14
N THR A 174 -14.24 -4.65 15.26
CA THR A 174 -15.52 -4.28 14.62
C THR A 174 -16.00 -2.90 15.07
N MET A 175 -15.97 -2.63 16.39
CA MET A 175 -16.33 -1.31 16.91
C MET A 175 -15.44 -0.20 16.33
N LEU A 176 -14.13 -0.39 16.32
CA LEU A 176 -13.19 0.59 15.77
C LEU A 176 -13.36 0.78 14.26
N ILE A 177 -13.62 -0.30 13.50
CA ILE A 177 -13.93 -0.22 12.06
C ILE A 177 -15.15 0.67 11.84
N ILE A 178 -16.23 0.46 12.59
CA ILE A 178 -17.44 1.27 12.46
C ILE A 178 -17.15 2.75 12.79
N ILE A 179 -16.44 3.01 13.89
CA ILE A 179 -16.11 4.39 14.31
C ILE A 179 -15.28 5.10 13.24
N PHE A 180 -14.19 4.48 12.77
CA PHE A 180 -13.31 5.11 11.79
C PHE A 180 -13.94 5.19 10.39
N PHE A 181 -14.78 4.23 10.03
CA PHE A 181 -15.57 4.29 8.80
C PHE A 181 -16.57 5.46 8.83
N LEU A 182 -17.33 5.60 9.91
CA LEU A 182 -18.25 6.73 10.08
C LEU A 182 -17.51 8.07 10.11
N TYR A 183 -16.36 8.12 10.80
CA TYR A 183 -15.50 9.30 10.76
C TYR A 183 -15.08 9.63 9.32
N SER A 184 -14.66 8.65 8.53
CA SER A 184 -14.26 8.84 7.13
C SER A 184 -15.44 9.33 6.27
N VAL A 185 -16.65 8.78 6.46
CA VAL A 185 -17.85 9.25 5.76
C VAL A 185 -18.17 10.70 6.11
N LEU A 186 -18.12 11.05 7.40
CA LEU A 186 -18.39 12.42 7.86
C LEU A 186 -17.31 13.40 7.40
N SER A 187 -16.02 13.03 7.54
CA SER A 187 -14.89 13.85 7.10
C SER A 187 -14.96 14.15 5.60
N ASN A 188 -15.44 13.20 4.82
CA ASN A 188 -15.61 13.36 3.38
C ASN A 188 -16.63 14.43 2.99
N ILE A 189 -17.65 14.65 3.82
CA ILE A 189 -18.65 15.71 3.61
C ILE A 189 -18.02 17.10 3.75
N TYR A 190 -17.01 17.24 4.64
CA TYR A 190 -16.35 18.52 4.89
C TYR A 190 -15.24 18.84 3.89
N SER A 191 -14.40 17.86 3.56
CA SER A 191 -13.31 17.99 2.60
C SER A 191 -12.84 16.64 2.10
N GLN A 192 -12.96 16.44 0.82
CA GLN A 192 -12.55 15.21 0.13
C GLN A 192 -11.04 15.01 0.23
N ASP A 193 -10.25 16.05 -0.04
CA ASP A 193 -8.78 15.99 -0.02
C ASP A 193 -8.24 15.71 1.38
N LEU A 194 -8.76 16.43 2.39
CA LEU A 194 -8.38 16.15 3.77
C LEU A 194 -8.71 14.72 4.16
N ASN A 195 -9.88 14.22 3.78
CA ASN A 195 -10.28 12.84 4.05
C ASN A 195 -9.35 11.84 3.37
N PHE A 196 -8.94 12.10 2.12
CA PHE A 196 -8.08 11.22 1.34
C PHE A 196 -6.72 10.98 2.00
N TYR A 197 -6.06 12.04 2.46
CA TYR A 197 -4.73 11.97 3.06
C TYR A 197 -4.74 11.66 4.56
N ASN A 198 -5.90 11.75 5.23
CA ASN A 198 -5.99 11.62 6.68
C ASN A 198 -5.85 10.15 7.11
N THR A 199 -4.88 9.90 8.00
CA THR A 199 -4.65 8.58 8.56
C THR A 199 -5.88 8.01 9.26
N ILE A 200 -6.60 8.82 10.05
CA ILE A 200 -7.79 8.37 10.80
C ILE A 200 -8.88 7.90 9.84
N SER A 201 -9.05 8.57 8.71
CA SER A 201 -10.02 8.21 7.67
C SER A 201 -9.71 6.88 6.97
N ARG A 202 -8.46 6.40 7.06
CA ARG A 202 -7.99 5.17 6.43
C ARG A 202 -7.85 4.00 7.41
N LEU A 203 -7.89 4.24 8.74
CA LEU A 203 -7.68 3.20 9.74
C LEU A 203 -8.66 2.03 9.63
N TRP A 204 -9.90 2.26 9.19
CA TRP A 204 -10.90 1.22 9.05
C TRP A 204 -10.50 0.12 8.05
N GLU A 205 -9.77 0.45 6.98
CA GLU A 205 -9.29 -0.51 5.97
C GLU A 205 -8.23 -1.45 6.57
N PHE A 206 -7.28 -0.90 7.29
CA PHE A 206 -6.27 -1.67 8.01
C PHE A 206 -6.89 -2.56 9.09
N LEU A 207 -7.80 -2.00 9.89
CA LEU A 207 -8.47 -2.74 10.96
C LEU A 207 -9.38 -3.83 10.38
N PHE A 208 -10.01 -3.59 9.23
CA PHE A 208 -10.75 -4.61 8.52
C PHE A 208 -9.83 -5.77 8.12
N GLY A 209 -8.68 -5.50 7.51
CA GLY A 209 -7.66 -6.50 7.25
C GLY A 209 -7.23 -7.26 8.51
N GLY A 210 -7.00 -6.55 9.61
CA GLY A 210 -6.66 -7.14 10.90
C GLY A 210 -7.77 -8.02 11.50
N SER A 211 -9.03 -7.67 11.30
CA SER A 211 -10.18 -8.47 11.78
C SER A 211 -10.23 -9.85 11.13
N ILE A 212 -9.80 -9.98 9.88
CA ILE A 212 -9.74 -11.25 9.14
C ILE A 212 -8.84 -12.26 9.87
N TYR A 213 -7.69 -11.84 10.40
CA TYR A 213 -6.83 -12.69 11.21
C TYR A 213 -7.58 -13.28 12.41
N PHE A 214 -8.35 -12.45 13.14
CA PHE A 214 -9.11 -12.93 14.30
C PHE A 214 -10.26 -13.85 13.91
N VAL A 215 -10.91 -13.61 12.74
CA VAL A 215 -11.94 -14.53 12.21
C VAL A 215 -11.32 -15.88 11.84
N GLN A 216 -10.20 -15.89 11.13
CA GLN A 216 -9.48 -17.13 10.79
C GLN A 216 -9.07 -17.92 12.05
N LYS A 217 -8.66 -17.21 13.12
CA LYS A 217 -8.23 -17.83 14.37
C LYS A 217 -9.37 -18.49 15.17
N LYS A 218 -10.62 -18.13 14.91
CA LYS A 218 -11.78 -18.83 15.51
C LYS A 218 -11.97 -20.25 14.99
N ASN A 219 -11.11 -20.71 14.06
CA ASN A 219 -11.17 -22.05 13.45
C ASN A 219 -12.59 -22.43 12.99
N LEU A 220 -13.27 -21.47 12.36
CA LEU A 220 -14.56 -21.75 11.74
C LEU A 220 -14.32 -22.85 10.69
N LYS A 221 -15.11 -23.97 10.81
CA LYS A 221 -15.05 -25.09 9.87
C LYS A 221 -15.68 -24.68 8.53
N ILE A 222 -15.06 -23.72 7.85
CA ILE A 222 -15.46 -23.28 6.51
C ILE A 222 -14.62 -24.07 5.52
N ASP A 223 -15.29 -24.86 4.68
CA ASP A 223 -14.62 -25.51 3.56
C ASP A 223 -14.15 -24.46 2.55
N GLN A 224 -12.84 -24.34 2.45
CA GLN A 224 -12.21 -23.33 1.60
C GLN A 224 -12.26 -23.66 0.11
N ASN A 225 -12.66 -24.91 -0.25
CA ASN A 225 -12.63 -25.39 -1.63
C ASN A 225 -14.00 -25.80 -2.18
N ASN A 226 -15.09 -25.50 -1.46
CA ASN A 226 -16.44 -25.76 -1.95
C ASN A 226 -16.87 -24.77 -3.04
N PHE A 227 -18.01 -25.03 -3.65
CA PHE A 227 -18.58 -24.20 -4.72
C PHE A 227 -18.77 -22.75 -4.27
N PHE A 228 -19.29 -22.54 -3.06
CA PHE A 228 -19.56 -21.20 -2.54
C PHE A 228 -18.28 -20.39 -2.29
N SER A 229 -17.24 -21.02 -1.75
CA SER A 229 -15.91 -20.40 -1.55
C SER A 229 -15.28 -19.99 -2.88
N ASN A 230 -15.34 -20.87 -3.88
CA ASN A 230 -14.85 -20.58 -5.22
C ASN A 230 -15.63 -19.43 -5.88
N PHE A 231 -16.96 -19.43 -5.72
CA PHE A 231 -17.81 -18.33 -6.22
C PHE A 231 -17.42 -17.00 -5.57
N LEU A 232 -17.25 -16.95 -4.26
CA LEU A 232 -16.83 -15.73 -3.55
C LEU A 232 -15.46 -15.22 -4.03
N ILE A 233 -14.51 -16.10 -4.29
CA ILE A 233 -13.20 -15.75 -4.78
C ILE A 233 -13.28 -15.15 -6.18
N ILE A 234 -14.00 -15.82 -7.10
CA ILE A 234 -14.18 -15.31 -8.48
C ILE A 234 -14.91 -13.96 -8.44
N PHE A 235 -16.00 -13.87 -7.68
CA PHE A 235 -16.75 -12.63 -7.50
C PHE A 235 -15.84 -11.50 -6.99
N SER A 236 -14.97 -11.78 -6.01
CA SER A 236 -14.04 -10.80 -5.46
C SER A 236 -13.00 -10.34 -6.48
N PHE A 237 -12.44 -11.24 -7.30
CA PHE A 237 -11.56 -10.86 -8.40
C PHE A 237 -12.28 -10.00 -9.43
N VAL A 238 -13.48 -10.40 -9.83
CA VAL A 238 -14.31 -9.62 -10.79
C VAL A 238 -14.59 -8.23 -10.22
N THR A 239 -14.97 -8.13 -8.95
CA THR A 239 -15.21 -6.84 -8.28
C THR A 239 -13.97 -5.96 -8.32
N ILE A 240 -12.80 -6.46 -7.90
CA ILE A 240 -11.56 -5.69 -7.90
C ILE A 240 -11.20 -5.21 -9.31
N ILE A 241 -11.29 -6.09 -10.32
CA ILE A 241 -11.00 -5.74 -11.71
C ILE A 241 -12.00 -4.70 -12.23
N THR A 242 -13.28 -4.86 -11.92
CA THR A 242 -14.33 -3.88 -12.29
C THR A 242 -14.04 -2.52 -11.67
N TYR A 243 -13.65 -2.48 -10.40
CA TYR A 243 -13.26 -1.23 -9.74
C TYR A 243 -12.03 -0.60 -10.38
N PHE A 244 -11.00 -1.38 -10.70
CA PHE A 244 -9.83 -0.86 -11.40
C PHE A 244 -10.17 -0.28 -12.77
N TYR A 245 -11.16 -0.84 -13.45
CA TYR A 245 -11.51 -0.41 -14.81
C TYR A 245 -12.49 0.75 -14.84
N LEU A 246 -13.57 0.70 -14.03
CA LEU A 246 -14.71 1.60 -14.12
C LEU A 246 -14.69 2.75 -13.11
N PHE A 247 -14.00 2.58 -11.97
CA PHE A 247 -14.10 3.53 -10.87
C PHE A 247 -13.29 4.78 -11.15
N ASP A 248 -13.96 5.94 -11.28
CA ASP A 248 -13.29 7.20 -11.53
C ASP A 248 -12.85 7.90 -10.25
N SER A 249 -11.86 8.80 -10.36
CA SER A 249 -11.40 9.63 -9.25
C SER A 249 -12.52 10.52 -8.70
N ASP A 250 -13.44 10.99 -9.53
CA ASP A 250 -14.55 11.85 -9.13
C ASP A 250 -15.59 11.13 -8.27
N ASP A 251 -15.76 9.80 -8.49
CA ASP A 251 -16.59 8.93 -7.64
C ASP A 251 -15.87 8.46 -6.36
N PHE A 252 -14.55 8.60 -6.34
CA PHE A 252 -13.64 8.10 -5.32
C PHE A 252 -13.88 8.68 -3.94
N PHE A 253 -14.34 9.87 -3.89
CA PHE A 253 -14.42 10.64 -2.65
C PHE A 253 -15.57 10.24 -1.72
N LYS A 254 -16.41 9.28 -2.14
CA LYS A 254 -17.45 8.74 -1.26
C LYS A 254 -16.94 7.48 -0.57
N THR A 255 -16.47 7.60 0.66
CA THR A 255 -15.90 6.46 1.45
C THR A 255 -16.74 5.18 1.39
N TRP A 256 -18.06 5.28 1.38
CA TRP A 256 -18.94 4.12 1.33
C TRP A 256 -18.87 3.35 0.00
N THR A 257 -18.46 3.98 -1.10
CA THR A 257 -18.27 3.30 -2.39
C THR A 257 -17.06 2.37 -2.38
N LEU A 258 -16.13 2.51 -1.44
CA LEU A 258 -14.96 1.63 -1.29
C LEU A 258 -15.31 0.28 -0.62
N LEU A 259 -16.46 0.18 0.06
CA LEU A 259 -16.82 -1.02 0.82
C LEU A 259 -16.75 -2.31 0.00
N PRO A 260 -17.36 -2.43 -1.21
CA PRO A 260 -17.28 -3.66 -1.98
C PRO A 260 -15.85 -4.04 -2.35
N PHE A 261 -14.99 -3.07 -2.64
CA PHE A 261 -13.58 -3.29 -2.95
C PHE A 261 -12.80 -3.82 -1.74
N VAL A 262 -12.96 -3.18 -0.57
CA VAL A 262 -12.30 -3.57 0.67
C VAL A 262 -12.78 -4.93 1.15
N ILE A 263 -14.09 -5.21 1.07
CA ILE A 263 -14.67 -6.53 1.42
C ILE A 263 -14.11 -7.62 0.49
N SER A 264 -14.08 -7.37 -0.83
CA SER A 264 -13.51 -8.31 -1.80
C SER A 264 -12.03 -8.59 -1.53
N SER A 265 -11.26 -7.55 -1.18
CA SER A 265 -9.86 -7.68 -0.77
C SER A 265 -9.72 -8.59 0.45
N GLY A 266 -10.61 -8.43 1.42
CA GLY A 266 -10.63 -9.26 2.61
C GLY A 266 -11.03 -10.71 2.36
N ILE A 267 -11.97 -10.96 1.47
CA ILE A 267 -12.38 -12.32 1.05
C ILE A 267 -11.18 -13.05 0.45
N LEU A 268 -10.41 -12.40 -0.43
CA LEU A 268 -9.22 -13.01 -1.01
C LEU A 268 -8.12 -13.30 0.04
N ILE A 269 -8.00 -12.49 1.10
CA ILE A 269 -7.08 -12.76 2.20
C ILE A 269 -7.60 -13.90 3.09
N PHE A 270 -8.92 -13.98 3.29
CA PHE A 270 -9.55 -14.99 4.15
C PHE A 270 -9.37 -16.41 3.61
N PHE A 271 -9.58 -16.62 2.32
CA PHE A 271 -9.54 -17.94 1.68
C PHE A 271 -8.11 -18.39 1.33
N LYS A 272 -7.18 -18.27 2.29
CA LYS A 272 -5.73 -18.53 2.11
C LYS A 272 -5.37 -19.94 1.62
N ASP A 273 -6.20 -20.95 1.95
CA ASP A 273 -5.96 -22.36 1.65
C ASP A 273 -6.76 -22.84 0.41
N ASN A 274 -7.45 -21.90 -0.29
CA ASN A 274 -8.18 -22.22 -1.51
C ASN A 274 -7.23 -22.50 -2.68
N TYR A 275 -7.50 -23.60 -3.41
CA TYR A 275 -6.63 -24.05 -4.49
C TYR A 275 -6.64 -23.09 -5.70
N LEU A 276 -7.81 -22.53 -6.07
CA LEU A 276 -7.96 -21.63 -7.21
C LEU A 276 -7.17 -20.32 -6.97
N LEU A 277 -7.35 -19.74 -5.78
CA LEU A 277 -6.62 -18.55 -5.37
C LEU A 277 -5.10 -18.81 -5.35
N ASN A 278 -4.70 -19.93 -4.76
CA ASN A 278 -3.29 -20.31 -4.69
C ASN A 278 -2.69 -20.62 -6.06
N TYR A 279 -3.45 -21.23 -6.98
CA TYR A 279 -3.00 -21.46 -8.33
C TYR A 279 -2.64 -20.16 -9.04
N VAL A 280 -3.53 -19.17 -9.01
CA VAL A 280 -3.31 -17.85 -9.64
C VAL A 280 -2.18 -17.08 -8.94
N CYS A 281 -2.26 -16.92 -7.62
CA CYS A 281 -1.33 -16.08 -6.85
C CYS A 281 0.10 -16.66 -6.78
N ASN A 282 0.25 -17.98 -6.92
CA ASN A 282 1.56 -18.65 -6.84
C ASN A 282 2.25 -18.82 -8.21
N LEU A 283 1.65 -18.35 -9.31
CA LEU A 283 2.34 -18.28 -10.58
C LEU A 283 3.68 -17.53 -10.40
N LYS A 284 4.77 -18.11 -10.91
CA LYS A 284 6.14 -17.63 -10.67
C LYS A 284 6.30 -16.13 -10.95
N LEU A 285 5.73 -15.64 -12.04
CA LEU A 285 5.79 -14.23 -12.43
C LEU A 285 5.00 -13.35 -11.46
N ILE A 286 3.77 -13.75 -11.10
CA ILE A 286 2.90 -13.00 -10.19
C ILE A 286 3.53 -12.91 -8.80
N SER A 287 3.96 -14.05 -8.24
CA SER A 287 4.64 -14.07 -6.94
C SER A 287 5.94 -13.26 -6.95
N PHE A 288 6.68 -13.25 -8.07
CA PHE A 288 7.89 -12.46 -8.22
C PHE A 288 7.57 -10.94 -8.18
N ILE A 289 6.59 -10.48 -8.96
CA ILE A 289 6.15 -9.07 -8.96
C ILE A 289 5.69 -8.65 -7.56
N GLY A 290 4.94 -9.51 -6.86
CA GLY A 290 4.52 -9.24 -5.49
C GLY A 290 5.68 -9.08 -4.50
N LYS A 291 6.76 -9.84 -4.65
CA LYS A 291 7.96 -9.72 -3.81
C LYS A 291 8.68 -8.39 -3.99
N ILE A 292 8.74 -7.88 -5.22
CA ILE A 292 9.39 -6.59 -5.54
C ILE A 292 8.41 -5.42 -5.51
N SER A 293 7.15 -5.63 -5.11
CA SER A 293 6.07 -4.63 -5.17
C SER A 293 6.41 -3.34 -4.44
N TYR A 294 7.14 -3.41 -3.31
CA TYR A 294 7.57 -2.22 -2.58
C TYR A 294 8.59 -1.39 -3.37
N SER A 295 9.61 -2.03 -3.95
CA SER A 295 10.58 -1.34 -4.80
C SER A 295 9.91 -0.74 -6.04
N LEU A 296 8.95 -1.46 -6.67
CA LEU A 296 8.13 -0.95 -7.77
C LEU A 296 7.32 0.28 -7.34
N TYR A 297 6.72 0.22 -6.15
CA TYR A 297 5.94 1.33 -5.60
C TYR A 297 6.79 2.60 -5.38
N LEU A 298 8.02 2.46 -4.90
CA LEU A 298 8.90 3.61 -4.69
C LEU A 298 9.42 4.23 -5.99
N VAL A 299 9.72 3.40 -6.98
CA VAL A 299 10.41 3.84 -8.22
C VAL A 299 9.45 4.41 -9.25
N HIS A 300 8.22 3.86 -9.35
CA HIS A 300 7.34 4.17 -10.48
C HIS A 300 6.94 5.64 -10.55
N PHE A 301 6.56 6.24 -9.43
CA PHE A 301 5.97 7.58 -9.45
C PHE A 301 7.00 8.67 -9.76
N PRO A 302 8.20 8.72 -9.11
CA PRO A 302 9.23 9.69 -9.47
C PRO A 302 9.61 9.64 -10.96
N ILE A 303 9.74 8.43 -11.53
CA ILE A 303 10.08 8.28 -12.94
C ILE A 303 8.94 8.80 -13.84
N PHE A 304 7.68 8.47 -13.55
CA PHE A 304 6.56 9.03 -14.29
C PHE A 304 6.49 10.56 -14.16
N ALA A 305 6.70 11.11 -12.96
CA ALA A 305 6.69 12.55 -12.73
C ALA A 305 7.79 13.25 -13.55
N PHE A 306 9.04 12.76 -13.49
CA PHE A 306 10.13 13.32 -14.29
C PHE A 306 9.88 13.19 -15.79
N SER A 307 9.28 12.09 -16.25
CA SER A 307 8.93 11.94 -17.65
C SER A 307 7.86 12.92 -18.14
N ARG A 308 6.97 13.36 -17.24
CA ARG A 308 5.95 14.38 -17.54
C ARG A 308 6.56 15.77 -17.55
N ILE A 309 7.40 16.09 -16.57
CA ILE A 309 8.12 17.37 -16.52
C ILE A 309 8.92 17.60 -17.80
N THR A 310 9.49 16.56 -18.39
CA THR A 310 10.27 16.62 -19.64
C THR A 310 9.46 16.42 -20.92
N ASP A 311 8.14 16.24 -20.81
CA ASP A 311 7.25 15.87 -21.94
C ASP A 311 7.72 14.62 -22.72
N PHE A 312 8.58 13.80 -22.13
CA PHE A 312 9.21 12.66 -22.83
C PHE A 312 8.20 11.64 -23.36
N THR A 313 7.12 11.40 -22.63
CA THR A 313 6.11 10.38 -23.00
C THR A 313 4.87 10.94 -23.67
N LYS A 314 4.80 12.24 -23.93
CA LYS A 314 3.60 12.89 -24.46
C LYS A 314 3.09 12.20 -25.73
N GLY A 315 1.88 11.58 -25.63
CA GLY A 315 1.20 10.95 -26.76
C GLY A 315 1.87 9.70 -27.36
N ASN A 316 2.98 9.17 -26.79
CA ASN A 316 3.72 8.06 -27.35
C ASN A 316 3.71 6.83 -26.44
N LEU A 317 3.02 5.76 -26.90
CA LEU A 317 2.89 4.50 -26.16
C LEU A 317 4.24 3.77 -26.02
N ASP A 318 5.08 3.78 -27.08
CA ASP A 318 6.37 3.08 -27.06
C ASP A 318 7.29 3.66 -25.97
N LYS A 319 7.29 4.99 -25.85
CA LYS A 319 8.04 5.66 -24.78
C LYS A 319 7.51 5.33 -23.39
N LYS A 320 6.18 5.17 -23.21
CA LYS A 320 5.59 4.72 -21.94
C LYS A 320 6.00 3.28 -21.61
N ILE A 321 6.05 2.39 -22.62
CA ILE A 321 6.54 1.02 -22.45
C ILE A 321 8.02 1.03 -22.05
N LEU A 322 8.86 1.84 -22.71
CA LEU A 322 10.27 1.99 -22.38
C LEU A 322 10.46 2.44 -20.93
N ILE A 323 9.69 3.43 -20.48
CA ILE A 323 9.70 3.87 -19.08
C ILE A 323 9.25 2.74 -18.14
N GLY A 324 8.23 1.98 -18.48
CA GLY A 324 7.78 0.82 -17.72
C GLY A 324 8.89 -0.22 -17.53
N LEU A 325 9.65 -0.51 -18.59
CA LEU A 325 10.83 -1.38 -18.53
C LEU A 325 11.93 -0.78 -17.63
N GLY A 326 12.18 0.51 -17.74
CA GLY A 326 13.12 1.23 -16.87
C GLY A 326 12.72 1.15 -15.40
N ILE A 327 11.44 1.36 -15.08
CA ILE A 327 10.89 1.20 -13.74
C ILE A 327 11.14 -0.22 -13.21
N LEU A 328 10.88 -1.24 -14.02
CA LEU A 328 11.11 -2.64 -13.64
C LEU A 328 12.59 -2.90 -13.32
N ILE A 329 13.50 -2.49 -14.20
CA ILE A 329 14.96 -2.68 -14.03
C ILE A 329 15.46 -1.98 -12.77
N LEU A 330 15.11 -0.71 -12.58
CA LEU A 330 15.53 0.05 -11.40
C LEU A 330 14.93 -0.51 -10.11
N SER A 331 13.69 -1.02 -10.16
CA SER A 331 13.07 -1.67 -9.02
C SER A 331 13.76 -2.98 -8.66
N LEU A 332 14.24 -3.75 -9.64
CA LEU A 332 15.04 -4.95 -9.41
C LEU A 332 16.39 -4.63 -8.76
N ILE A 333 17.05 -3.58 -9.24
CA ILE A 333 18.30 -3.09 -8.66
C ILE A 333 18.07 -2.64 -7.21
N LEU A 334 17.05 -1.81 -6.97
CA LEU A 334 16.70 -1.34 -5.64
C LEU A 334 16.38 -2.49 -4.68
N HIS A 335 15.56 -3.45 -5.14
CA HIS A 335 15.21 -4.63 -4.36
C HIS A 335 16.43 -5.46 -3.97
N LYS A 336 17.28 -5.80 -4.97
CA LYS A 336 18.42 -6.70 -4.77
C LYS A 336 19.54 -6.06 -3.93
N PHE A 337 19.84 -4.79 -4.16
CA PHE A 337 21.04 -4.14 -3.57
C PHE A 337 20.72 -3.32 -2.31
N ILE A 338 19.48 -2.87 -2.13
CA ILE A 338 19.10 -2.05 -0.97
C ILE A 338 18.06 -2.76 -0.11
N GLU A 339 16.88 -3.09 -0.63
CA GLU A 339 15.79 -3.63 0.18
C GLU A 339 16.16 -4.95 0.88
N VAL A 340 16.64 -5.93 0.14
CA VAL A 340 16.95 -7.26 0.67
C VAL A 340 18.12 -7.23 1.67
N PRO A 341 19.26 -6.57 1.39
CA PRO A 341 20.37 -6.51 2.34
C PRO A 341 20.01 -5.86 3.68
N PHE A 342 19.32 -4.71 3.64
CA PHE A 342 18.94 -3.99 4.86
C PHE A 342 17.87 -4.69 5.68
N ARG A 343 17.02 -5.52 5.05
CA ARG A 343 16.00 -6.32 5.73
C ARG A 343 16.60 -7.45 6.56
N ASP A 344 17.74 -8.04 6.15
CA ASP A 344 18.39 -9.15 6.85
C ASP A 344 19.35 -8.64 7.94
N LYS A 345 18.96 -8.84 9.23
CA LYS A 345 19.78 -8.47 10.38
C LYS A 345 21.20 -9.04 10.36
N ARG A 346 21.41 -10.19 9.71
CA ARG A 346 22.71 -10.88 9.67
C ARG A 346 23.69 -10.23 8.70
N LYS A 347 23.18 -9.52 7.70
CA LYS A 347 24.00 -8.88 6.66
C LYS A 347 24.50 -7.48 7.04
N ILE A 348 23.80 -6.79 7.93
CA ILE A 348 24.21 -5.46 8.39
C ILE A 348 24.21 -5.45 9.92
N ASN A 349 25.41 -5.58 10.46
CA ASN A 349 25.63 -5.44 11.89
C ASN A 349 25.69 -3.93 12.20
N LEU A 350 24.68 -3.37 12.84
CA LEU A 350 24.60 -1.95 13.23
C LEU A 350 25.76 -1.49 14.14
N LYS A 351 26.63 -2.41 14.59
CA LYS A 351 27.88 -2.09 15.30
C LYS A 351 28.97 -1.47 14.41
N MET A 352 28.77 -1.39 13.09
CA MET A 352 29.68 -0.68 12.19
C MET A 352 29.29 0.78 11.96
N LEU A 353 28.23 1.27 12.60
CA LEU A 353 27.75 2.66 12.48
C LEU A 353 27.93 3.49 13.77
N ASN A 354 28.64 2.95 14.77
CA ASN A 354 29.09 3.69 15.96
C ASN A 354 30.59 3.94 15.90
#